data_21a558b7b0274aad277c4ba98e9c8517
#
_entry.id   21a558b7b0274aad277c4ba98e9c8517
#
_cell.length_a   1.000
_cell.length_b   1.000
_cell.length_c   1.000
_cell.angle_alpha   90.00
_cell.angle_beta   90.00
_cell.angle_gamma   90.00
#
_symmetry.space_group_name_H-M   'P 1'
#
loop_
_entity.id
_entity.type
_entity.pdbx_description
1 polymer ?
#
loop_
_entity_poly.entity_id
_entity_poly.type
_entity_poly.pdbx_seq_one_letter_code
_entity_poly.pdbx_strand_id
1 'polypeptide(L)'
;MWRKRDLIIATVVTVALISASVGFYELGLNHGKDIGYQYGFSQGSRSILIQAGTMIGLKQNSTVIINVLPFFLPYNVTLVYSFRVVNLAGQNETVDMTIYGVDDSGSPQLLFNTGYLNNDSGIKPLSTKNSEPEIIFTANPNNNATAVLQFTIPLRLMFN
;
A
#
# COMPACT_ATOMS: atom_id res chain seq x y z
N MET A 1 -4.49 8.67 63.97
CA MET A 1 -4.93 9.93 63.33
C MET A 1 -3.79 10.42 62.46
N TRP A 2 -3.93 10.39 61.12
CA TRP A 2 -2.89 10.82 60.19
C TRP A 2 -2.68 12.33 60.30
N ARG A 3 -1.43 12.78 60.32
CA ARG A 3 -1.12 14.22 60.32
C ARG A 3 -1.45 14.77 58.93
N LYS A 4 -1.97 16.01 58.86
CA LYS A 4 -2.31 16.68 57.59
C LYS A 4 -1.17 16.60 56.55
N ARG A 5 0.08 16.66 57.01
CA ARG A 5 1.30 16.53 56.21
C ARG A 5 1.41 15.15 55.53
N ASP A 6 1.10 14.07 56.26
CA ASP A 6 1.23 12.70 55.74
C ASP A 6 0.16 12.42 54.67
N LEU A 7 -1.02 13.06 54.83
CA LEU A 7 -2.10 12.97 53.85
C LEU A 7 -1.73 13.70 52.53
N ILE A 8 -1.11 14.89 52.63
CA ILE A 8 -0.62 15.64 51.47
C ILE A 8 0.45 14.86 50.73
N ILE A 9 1.43 14.30 51.45
CA ILE A 9 2.49 13.49 50.85
C ILE A 9 1.92 12.28 50.14
N ALA A 10 0.99 11.55 50.79
CA ALA A 10 0.35 10.39 50.16
C ALA A 10 -0.40 10.77 48.88
N THR A 11 -1.13 11.90 48.88
CA THR A 11 -1.85 12.37 47.68
C THR A 11 -0.88 12.72 46.56
N VAL A 12 0.21 13.43 46.85
CA VAL A 12 1.20 13.82 45.83
C VAL A 12 1.87 12.59 45.24
N VAL A 13 2.26 11.63 46.06
CA VAL A 13 2.86 10.37 45.60
C VAL A 13 1.89 9.56 44.72
N THR A 14 0.62 9.46 45.13
CA THR A 14 -0.40 8.75 44.35
C THR A 14 -0.63 9.42 42.98
N VAL A 15 -0.74 10.74 42.93
CA VAL A 15 -0.90 11.47 41.67
C VAL A 15 0.32 11.28 40.76
N ALA A 16 1.53 11.35 41.34
CA ALA A 16 2.76 11.13 40.58
C ALA A 16 2.85 9.72 39.99
N LEU A 17 2.45 8.68 40.76
CA LEU A 17 2.41 7.30 40.29
C LEU A 17 1.38 7.09 39.17
N ILE A 18 0.19 7.68 39.30
CA ILE A 18 -0.84 7.59 38.26
C ILE A 18 -0.36 8.28 36.99
N SER A 19 0.21 9.48 37.08
CA SER A 19 0.72 10.22 35.92
C SER A 19 1.86 9.46 35.23
N ALA A 20 2.78 8.89 36.02
CA ALA A 20 3.84 8.05 35.47
C ALA A 20 3.28 6.79 34.76
N SER A 21 2.28 6.15 35.36
CA SER A 21 1.67 4.93 34.78
C SER A 21 0.98 5.23 33.45
N VAL A 22 0.27 6.35 33.33
CA VAL A 22 -0.36 6.78 32.08
C VAL A 22 0.70 7.10 31.02
N GLY A 23 1.76 7.84 31.41
CA GLY A 23 2.85 8.14 30.49
C GLY A 23 3.57 6.89 29.96
N PHE A 24 3.86 5.93 30.83
CA PHE A 24 4.47 4.65 30.43
C PHE A 24 3.50 3.81 29.58
N TYR A 25 2.20 3.85 29.84
CA TYR A 25 1.21 3.15 29.04
C TYR A 25 1.14 3.72 27.63
N GLU A 26 1.08 5.03 27.47
CA GLU A 26 1.06 5.67 26.14
C GLU A 26 2.36 5.43 25.35
N LEU A 27 3.52 5.57 26.03
CA LEU A 27 4.81 5.27 25.40
C LEU A 27 4.90 3.79 24.99
N GLY A 28 4.44 2.88 25.84
CA GLY A 28 4.41 1.44 25.56
C GLY A 28 3.44 1.11 24.42
N LEU A 29 2.28 1.77 24.38
CA LEU A 29 1.28 1.55 23.32
C LEU A 29 1.78 2.05 21.96
N ASN A 30 2.38 3.23 21.90
CA ASN A 30 2.94 3.79 20.68
C ASN A 30 4.13 2.99 20.20
N HIS A 31 5.05 2.64 21.08
CA HIS A 31 6.21 1.81 20.75
C HIS A 31 5.79 0.38 20.36
N GLY A 32 4.80 -0.19 21.03
CA GLY A 32 4.24 -1.49 20.69
C GLY A 32 3.50 -1.49 19.35
N LYS A 33 2.80 -0.40 19.01
CA LYS A 33 2.19 -0.22 17.69
C LYS A 33 3.26 -0.12 16.61
N ASP A 34 4.30 0.69 16.80
CA ASP A 34 5.37 0.85 15.81
C ASP A 34 6.15 -0.44 15.58
N ILE A 35 6.52 -1.15 16.68
CA ILE A 35 7.19 -2.45 16.57
C ILE A 35 6.25 -3.50 15.99
N GLY A 36 5.01 -3.58 16.45
CA GLY A 36 4.01 -4.53 15.94
C GLY A 36 3.69 -4.28 14.47
N TYR A 37 3.63 -3.03 14.07
CA TYR A 37 3.43 -2.62 12.70
C TYR A 37 4.65 -2.99 11.82
N GLN A 38 5.86 -2.65 12.26
CA GLN A 38 7.09 -3.01 11.55
C GLN A 38 7.30 -4.53 11.48
N TYR A 39 7.02 -5.25 12.56
CA TYR A 39 7.18 -6.70 12.61
C TYR A 39 6.09 -7.45 11.85
N GLY A 40 4.83 -7.05 12.01
CA GLY A 40 3.70 -7.59 11.27
C GLY A 40 3.84 -7.32 9.78
N PHE A 41 4.33 -6.14 9.42
CA PHE A 41 4.58 -5.73 8.06
C PHE A 41 5.80 -6.44 7.44
N SER A 42 6.89 -6.61 8.18
CA SER A 42 8.08 -7.32 7.70
C SER A 42 7.88 -8.82 7.55
N GLN A 43 7.00 -9.41 8.34
CA GLN A 43 6.73 -10.86 8.33
C GLN A 43 5.48 -11.23 7.52
N GLY A 44 4.45 -10.38 7.52
CA GLY A 44 3.13 -10.74 6.99
C GLY A 44 2.88 -10.37 5.54
N SER A 45 3.55 -9.36 5.02
CA SER A 45 3.21 -8.86 3.68
C SER A 45 4.37 -8.14 3.01
N ARG A 46 5.38 -8.89 2.63
CA ARG A 46 6.42 -8.33 1.75
C ARG A 46 5.94 -8.04 0.34
N SER A 47 4.69 -8.31 0.02
CA SER A 47 4.17 -8.08 -1.33
C SER A 47 2.66 -8.12 -1.38
N ILE A 48 2.10 -7.16 -2.07
CA ILE A 48 0.73 -7.28 -2.57
C ILE A 48 0.75 -8.24 -3.72
N LEU A 49 -0.14 -9.20 -3.64
CA LEU A 49 -0.07 -10.31 -4.53
C LEU A 49 -1.21 -10.29 -5.53
N ILE A 50 -0.90 -9.85 -6.75
CA ILE A 50 -1.53 -10.52 -7.88
C ILE A 50 -0.61 -11.67 -8.26
N GLN A 51 -1.10 -12.88 -8.08
CA GLN A 51 -0.30 -14.08 -8.36
C GLN A 51 0.01 -14.21 -9.86
N ALA A 52 1.14 -14.80 -10.17
CA ALA A 52 1.45 -15.20 -11.55
C ALA A 52 0.33 -16.09 -12.09
N GLY A 53 -0.03 -15.90 -13.35
CA GLY A 53 -1.13 -16.62 -13.99
C GLY A 53 -2.52 -16.01 -13.79
N THR A 54 -2.70 -15.03 -12.90
CA THR A 54 -3.97 -14.31 -12.78
C THR A 54 -4.31 -13.61 -14.08
N MET A 55 -5.57 -13.72 -14.49
CA MET A 55 -6.10 -13.07 -15.69
C MET A 55 -7.18 -12.06 -15.30
N ILE A 56 -7.11 -10.88 -15.88
CA ILE A 56 -8.09 -9.81 -15.69
C ILE A 56 -8.62 -9.39 -17.07
N GLY A 57 -9.91 -9.52 -17.28
CA GLY A 57 -10.56 -9.04 -18.50
C GLY A 57 -10.88 -7.55 -18.40
N LEU A 58 -10.38 -6.78 -19.37
CA LEU A 58 -10.62 -5.34 -19.50
C LEU A 58 -11.40 -5.09 -20.78
N LYS A 59 -12.65 -4.71 -20.64
CA LYS A 59 -13.47 -4.27 -21.80
C LYS A 59 -12.87 -3.00 -22.40
N GLN A 60 -13.18 -2.74 -23.66
CA GLN A 60 -12.85 -1.47 -24.31
C GLN A 60 -13.25 -0.29 -23.40
N ASN A 61 -12.38 0.69 -23.29
CA ASN A 61 -12.60 1.88 -22.43
C ASN A 61 -12.84 1.57 -20.93
N SER A 62 -12.52 0.39 -20.45
CA SER A 62 -12.69 0.07 -19.03
C SER A 62 -11.40 0.21 -18.27
N THR A 63 -11.56 0.45 -16.99
CA THR A 63 -10.46 0.57 -16.02
C THR A 63 -10.70 -0.41 -14.88
N VAL A 64 -9.64 -1.05 -14.40
CA VAL A 64 -9.63 -1.83 -13.17
C VAL A 64 -8.65 -1.19 -12.21
N ILE A 65 -9.15 -0.85 -11.03
CA ILE A 65 -8.35 -0.29 -9.94
C ILE A 65 -8.00 -1.42 -8.99
N ILE A 66 -6.73 -1.54 -8.68
CA ILE A 66 -6.24 -2.46 -7.68
C ILE A 66 -5.74 -1.63 -6.50
N ASN A 67 -6.55 -1.55 -5.47
CA ASN A 67 -6.14 -0.93 -4.22
C ASN A 67 -5.17 -1.87 -3.53
N VAL A 68 -3.96 -1.41 -3.50
CA VAL A 68 -2.83 -2.21 -3.09
C VAL A 68 -2.75 -2.35 -1.58
N LEU A 69 -2.97 -1.26 -0.86
CA LEU A 69 -3.00 -1.20 0.60
C LEU A 69 -3.94 -0.07 1.03
N PRO A 70 -4.88 -0.33 1.95
CA PRO A 70 -5.81 0.69 2.43
C PRO A 70 -5.18 1.58 3.51
N PHE A 71 -3.91 1.93 3.41
CA PHE A 71 -3.22 2.78 4.37
C PHE A 71 -1.97 3.44 3.77
N PHE A 72 -1.63 4.60 4.31
CA PHE A 72 -0.43 5.34 3.91
C PHE A 72 0.84 4.56 4.21
N LEU A 73 1.69 4.46 3.21
CA LEU A 73 2.99 3.82 3.37
C LEU A 73 3.99 4.81 3.99
N PRO A 74 4.61 4.47 5.13
CA PRO A 74 5.64 5.32 5.72
C PRO A 74 6.98 5.25 4.96
N TYR A 75 7.08 4.36 3.99
CA TYR A 75 8.30 4.06 3.25
C TYR A 75 8.10 4.17 1.74
N ASN A 76 9.21 4.32 1.02
CA ASN A 76 9.24 4.08 -0.42
C ASN A 76 9.17 2.58 -0.70
N VAL A 77 8.60 2.20 -1.82
CA VAL A 77 8.47 0.81 -2.23
C VAL A 77 9.13 0.57 -3.58
N THR A 78 9.44 -0.68 -3.85
CA THR A 78 9.89 -1.12 -5.16
C THR A 78 8.81 -1.99 -5.80
N LEU A 79 8.30 -1.53 -6.95
CA LEU A 79 7.37 -2.28 -7.78
C LEU A 79 8.15 -3.34 -8.59
N VAL A 80 7.69 -4.57 -8.51
CA VAL A 80 8.11 -5.66 -9.40
C VAL A 80 6.88 -6.13 -10.17
N TYR A 81 6.95 -6.08 -11.49
CA TYR A 81 5.81 -6.43 -12.32
C TYR A 81 6.24 -7.10 -13.63
N SER A 82 5.36 -7.91 -14.17
CA SER A 82 5.39 -8.37 -15.55
C SER A 82 3.99 -8.76 -15.97
N PHE A 83 3.54 -8.20 -17.06
CA PHE A 83 2.24 -8.52 -17.64
C PHE A 83 2.34 -8.67 -19.15
N ARG A 84 1.37 -9.37 -19.70
CA ARG A 84 1.09 -9.41 -21.14
C ARG A 84 -0.41 -9.35 -21.38
N VAL A 85 -0.79 -8.78 -22.49
CA VAL A 85 -2.17 -8.86 -22.97
C VAL A 85 -2.29 -10.12 -23.83
N VAL A 86 -3.16 -11.03 -23.41
CA VAL A 86 -3.47 -12.26 -24.13
C VAL A 86 -4.69 -11.99 -24.99
N ASN A 87 -4.53 -12.09 -26.29
CA ASN A 87 -5.64 -11.90 -27.21
C ASN A 87 -6.05 -13.23 -27.81
N LEU A 88 -7.25 -13.69 -27.47
CA LEU A 88 -7.85 -14.90 -28.02
C LEU A 88 -8.33 -14.72 -29.48
N ALA A 89 -8.45 -13.48 -29.93
CA ALA A 89 -8.95 -13.14 -31.27
C ALA A 89 -7.85 -12.72 -32.27
N GLY A 90 -6.58 -12.78 -31.87
CA GLY A 90 -5.45 -12.45 -32.76
C GLY A 90 -5.25 -10.96 -33.03
N GLN A 91 -5.86 -10.08 -32.24
CA GLN A 91 -5.74 -8.62 -32.36
C GLN A 91 -4.71 -8.07 -31.38
N ASN A 92 -4.05 -6.96 -31.70
CA ASN A 92 -3.08 -6.30 -30.84
C ASN A 92 -3.78 -5.36 -29.85
N GLU A 93 -4.38 -5.94 -28.82
CA GLU A 93 -4.94 -5.17 -27.72
C GLU A 93 -3.82 -4.64 -26.82
N THR A 94 -4.00 -3.45 -26.25
CA THR A 94 -3.04 -2.83 -25.36
C THR A 94 -3.68 -2.34 -24.08
N VAL A 95 -2.89 -2.32 -23.01
CA VAL A 95 -3.31 -1.88 -21.67
C VAL A 95 -2.24 -0.93 -21.14
N ASP A 96 -2.68 0.12 -20.48
CA ASP A 96 -1.81 1.00 -19.70
C ASP A 96 -1.88 0.62 -18.22
N MET A 97 -0.71 0.53 -17.58
CA MET A 97 -0.60 0.42 -16.13
C MET A 97 -0.14 1.76 -15.58
N THR A 98 -0.98 2.38 -14.77
CA THR A 98 -0.69 3.64 -14.09
C THR A 98 -0.70 3.43 -12.59
N ILE A 99 0.26 4.01 -11.89
CA ILE A 99 0.34 3.98 -10.44
C ILE A 99 0.30 5.40 -9.92
N TYR A 100 -0.67 5.65 -9.04
CA TYR A 100 -0.79 6.89 -8.31
C TYR A 100 -0.44 6.67 -6.83
N GLY A 101 0.15 7.68 -6.21
CA GLY A 101 0.18 7.81 -4.76
C GLY A 101 -0.91 8.79 -4.36
N VAL A 102 -1.82 8.38 -3.50
CA VAL A 102 -2.85 9.27 -2.93
C VAL A 102 -2.36 9.74 -1.58
N ASP A 103 -2.21 11.04 -1.41
CA ASP A 103 -1.78 11.64 -0.14
C ASP A 103 -2.94 11.74 0.87
N ASP A 104 -2.64 12.17 2.09
CA ASP A 104 -3.62 12.35 3.16
C ASP A 104 -4.68 13.43 2.87
N SER A 105 -4.46 14.28 1.88
CA SER A 105 -5.44 15.24 1.35
C SER A 105 -6.37 14.63 0.30
N GLY A 106 -6.12 13.38 -0.11
CA GLY A 106 -6.83 12.71 -1.20
C GLY A 106 -6.37 13.14 -2.60
N SER A 107 -5.24 13.88 -2.70
CA SER A 107 -4.73 14.35 -3.98
C SER A 107 -3.86 13.28 -4.66
N PRO A 108 -4.20 12.84 -5.88
CA PRO A 108 -3.43 11.83 -6.59
C PRO A 108 -2.16 12.43 -7.20
N GLN A 109 -1.03 11.76 -6.98
CA GLN A 109 0.24 12.06 -7.63
C GLN A 109 0.64 10.88 -8.52
N LEU A 110 0.94 11.14 -9.78
CA LEU A 110 1.45 10.11 -10.70
C LEU A 110 2.84 9.65 -10.26
N LEU A 111 2.98 8.38 -9.96
CA LEU A 111 4.24 7.75 -9.58
C LEU A 111 4.89 6.99 -10.72
N PHE A 112 4.08 6.34 -11.56
CA PHE A 112 4.56 5.54 -12.69
C PHE A 112 3.46 5.34 -13.73
N ASN A 113 3.85 5.24 -15.00
CA ASN A 113 2.97 4.93 -16.12
C ASN A 113 3.74 4.17 -17.19
N THR A 114 3.12 3.14 -17.76
CA THR A 114 3.73 2.36 -18.85
C THR A 114 3.39 2.88 -20.23
N GLY A 115 2.31 3.65 -20.36
CA GLY A 115 1.63 3.85 -21.62
C GLY A 115 0.92 2.58 -22.10
N TYR A 116 0.27 2.63 -23.25
CA TYR A 116 -0.47 1.49 -23.80
C TYR A 116 0.48 0.48 -24.46
N LEU A 117 0.67 -0.64 -23.79
CA LEU A 117 1.55 -1.72 -24.22
C LEU A 117 0.80 -3.07 -24.26
N ASN A 118 1.25 -4.00 -25.08
CA ASN A 118 0.75 -5.37 -25.11
C ASN A 118 1.51 -6.28 -24.14
N ASN A 119 2.71 -5.91 -23.75
CA ASN A 119 3.50 -6.55 -22.69
C ASN A 119 4.47 -5.52 -22.09
N ASP A 120 4.74 -5.66 -20.80
CA ASP A 120 5.81 -4.92 -20.13
C ASP A 120 6.25 -5.68 -18.87
N SER A 121 7.49 -5.41 -18.45
CA SER A 121 8.05 -5.94 -17.22
C SER A 121 9.13 -5.05 -16.66
N GLY A 122 9.27 -5.04 -15.35
CA GLY A 122 10.31 -4.23 -14.74
C GLY A 122 10.36 -4.29 -13.22
N ILE A 123 11.37 -3.60 -12.73
CA ILE A 123 11.56 -3.29 -11.31
C ILE A 123 11.68 -1.78 -11.21
N LYS A 124 10.77 -1.13 -10.51
CA LYS A 124 10.70 0.33 -10.43
C LYS A 124 10.64 0.79 -8.98
N PRO A 125 11.57 1.63 -8.53
CA PRO A 125 11.41 2.32 -7.26
C PRO A 125 10.28 3.34 -7.36
N LEU A 126 9.40 3.36 -6.37
CA LEU A 126 8.27 4.28 -6.27
C LEU A 126 8.41 5.14 -5.03
N SER A 127 8.19 6.42 -5.18
CA SER A 127 8.23 7.40 -4.09
C SER A 127 6.86 7.43 -3.39
N THR A 128 6.57 6.39 -2.60
CA THR A 128 5.26 6.19 -1.94
C THR A 128 5.22 6.68 -0.51
N LYS A 129 6.29 7.29 -0.02
CA LYS A 129 6.34 7.78 1.37
C LYS A 129 5.19 8.76 1.62
N ASN A 130 4.41 8.48 2.67
CA ASN A 130 3.22 9.23 3.06
C ASN A 130 2.11 9.26 1.98
N SER A 131 2.03 8.20 1.17
CA SER A 131 0.94 8.06 0.21
C SER A 131 0.40 6.64 0.19
N GLU A 132 -0.85 6.51 -0.23
CA GLU A 132 -1.51 5.25 -0.51
C GLU A 132 -1.37 4.93 -2.00
N PRO A 133 -0.67 3.86 -2.40
CA PRO A 133 -0.49 3.54 -3.81
C PRO A 133 -1.74 2.85 -4.38
N GLU A 134 -2.21 3.37 -5.49
CA GLU A 134 -3.24 2.76 -6.32
C GLU A 134 -2.65 2.33 -7.66
N ILE A 135 -2.89 1.09 -8.05
CA ILE A 135 -2.51 0.55 -9.36
C ILE A 135 -3.75 0.47 -10.22
N ILE A 136 -3.69 1.13 -11.35
CA ILE A 136 -4.80 1.25 -12.30
C ILE A 136 -4.38 0.63 -13.62
N PHE A 137 -5.19 -0.29 -14.13
CA PHE A 137 -5.05 -0.82 -15.49
C PHE A 137 -6.20 -0.29 -16.35
N THR A 138 -5.85 0.35 -17.45
CA THR A 138 -6.81 0.94 -18.38
C THR A 138 -6.65 0.30 -19.76
N ALA A 139 -7.75 -0.23 -20.31
CA ALA A 139 -7.74 -0.73 -21.67
C ALA A 139 -7.65 0.45 -22.67
N ASN A 140 -6.90 0.26 -23.74
CA ASN A 140 -6.83 1.27 -24.80
C ASN A 140 -8.24 1.51 -25.40
N PRO A 141 -8.65 2.77 -25.55
CA PRO A 141 -9.92 3.10 -26.20
C PRO A 141 -10.07 2.55 -27.62
N ASN A 142 -8.94 2.35 -28.31
CA ASN A 142 -8.91 1.83 -29.67
C ASN A 142 -8.87 0.29 -29.74
N ASN A 143 -8.93 -0.41 -28.59
CA ASN A 143 -9.04 -1.86 -28.59
C ASN A 143 -10.34 -2.29 -29.27
N ASN A 144 -10.26 -3.33 -30.11
CA ASN A 144 -11.44 -3.87 -30.80
C ASN A 144 -12.13 -4.98 -30.02
N ALA A 145 -11.45 -5.53 -29.00
CA ALA A 145 -11.94 -6.60 -28.16
C ALA A 145 -11.58 -6.38 -26.69
N THR A 146 -12.09 -7.26 -25.84
CA THR A 146 -11.67 -7.29 -24.42
C THR A 146 -10.20 -7.64 -24.32
N ALA A 147 -9.42 -6.75 -23.74
CA ALA A 147 -8.03 -7.03 -23.41
C ALA A 147 -7.98 -7.98 -22.21
N VAL A 148 -7.32 -9.12 -22.34
CA VAL A 148 -7.11 -10.04 -21.23
C VAL A 148 -5.69 -9.89 -20.72
N LEU A 149 -5.55 -9.17 -19.62
CA LEU A 149 -4.29 -8.95 -18.94
C LEU A 149 -3.89 -10.21 -18.17
N GLN A 150 -2.73 -10.76 -18.45
CA GLN A 150 -2.16 -11.90 -17.74
C GLN A 150 -0.86 -11.49 -17.06
N PHE A 151 -0.74 -11.76 -15.75
CA PHE A 151 0.49 -11.53 -15.00
C PHE A 151 1.43 -12.74 -15.16
N THR A 152 2.62 -12.51 -15.72
CA THR A 152 3.61 -13.58 -15.97
C THR A 152 4.50 -13.84 -14.75
N ILE A 153 4.66 -12.83 -13.91
CA ILE A 153 5.21 -12.93 -12.56
C ILE A 153 4.23 -12.29 -11.57
N PRO A 154 4.30 -12.59 -10.27
CA PRO A 154 3.48 -11.91 -9.29
C PRO A 154 3.74 -10.40 -9.32
N LEU A 155 2.67 -9.61 -9.41
CA LEU A 155 2.76 -8.16 -9.17
C LEU A 155 3.03 -7.93 -7.69
N ARG A 156 4.12 -7.24 -7.37
CA ARG A 156 4.57 -7.05 -5.99
C ARG A 156 4.96 -5.60 -5.73
N LEU A 157 4.62 -5.11 -4.56
CA LEU A 157 5.25 -3.96 -3.95
C LEU A 157 6.17 -4.46 -2.84
N MET A 158 7.47 -4.25 -2.99
CA MET A 158 8.47 -4.63 -2.01
C MET A 158 8.85 -3.40 -1.20
N PHE A 159 8.88 -3.56 0.11
CA PHE A 159 9.25 -2.48 1.03
C PHE A 159 10.78 -2.45 1.16
N ASN A 160 11.33 -1.25 1.07
CA ASN A 160 12.76 -0.99 1.20
C ASN A 160 13.13 -0.68 2.66
#